data_0048f46e04c32b7e777bd3ee98158374
#
_entry.id   0048f46e04c32b7e777bd3ee98158374
#
_cell.length_a   1.000
_cell.length_b   1.000
_cell.length_c   1.000
_cell.angle_alpha   90.00
_cell.angle_beta   90.00
_cell.angle_gamma   90.00
#
_symmetry.space_group_name_H-M   'P 1'
#
loop_
_entity.id
_entity.type
_entity.pdbx_description
1 polymer ?
#
loop_
_entity_poly.entity_id
_entity_poly.type
_entity_poly.pdbx_seq_one_letter_code
_entity_poly.pdbx_strand_id
1 'polypeptide(L)'
;TAHYMWPSDPTYLTDQHNVVLTVFYGAMVTFARHLTGSNDAGIVTLAALQTLFAVFCCAAAANRFLNRPWIGKTATDSAAPPQAGGLARFLILLFFMVCPLAVFSTISITKSPLFAFSFVWWFSVWYELVQTWHPAGTRKHPQTPAIATPVHLPRHSFIAFILATSVMLISAKYAWYIIALQIVLALIADRKRWATYVVALLIPTVLIHGGISFAISSGAIIGGDPIESRGVQLQMIARVAQRNPDGI
;
A
#
# COMPACT_ATOMS: atom_id res chain seq x y z
N THR A 1 10.32 -14.98 -31.14
CA THR A 1 11.42 -14.29 -30.41
C THR A 1 11.50 -12.80 -30.77
N ALA A 2 11.17 -12.40 -32.02
CA ALA A 2 11.19 -10.99 -32.45
C ALA A 2 10.11 -10.13 -31.77
N HIS A 3 8.97 -10.73 -31.41
CA HIS A 3 7.88 -10.03 -30.68
C HIS A 3 8.25 -9.62 -29.24
N TYR A 4 9.25 -10.24 -28.65
CA TYR A 4 9.70 -9.93 -27.29
C TYR A 4 10.51 -8.63 -27.17
N MET A 5 11.17 -8.22 -28.23
CA MET A 5 12.10 -7.07 -28.17
C MET A 5 11.44 -5.74 -28.48
N TRP A 6 10.42 -5.73 -29.33
CA TRP A 6 9.70 -4.51 -29.73
C TRP A 6 8.25 -4.88 -30.03
N PRO A 7 7.36 -4.87 -29.05
CA PRO A 7 5.94 -4.97 -29.35
C PRO A 7 5.55 -3.70 -30.10
N SER A 8 5.64 -3.77 -31.43
CA SER A 8 5.13 -2.72 -32.33
C SER A 8 3.60 -2.65 -32.31
N ASP A 9 2.96 -3.63 -31.68
CA ASP A 9 1.52 -3.71 -31.53
C ASP A 9 1.11 -3.14 -30.16
N PRO A 10 0.38 -2.00 -30.14
CA PRO A 10 -0.08 -1.36 -28.91
C PRO A 10 -1.10 -2.21 -28.11
N THR A 11 -1.50 -3.37 -28.64
CA THR A 11 -2.46 -4.26 -27.96
C THR A 11 -1.83 -5.21 -26.93
N TYR A 12 -0.50 -5.30 -26.87
CA TYR A 12 0.16 -6.18 -25.91
C TYR A 12 0.34 -5.51 -24.56
N LEU A 13 -0.34 -6.05 -23.54
CA LEU A 13 -0.10 -5.72 -22.14
C LEU A 13 1.10 -6.52 -21.61
N THR A 14 2.06 -5.84 -21.00
CA THR A 14 3.22 -6.47 -20.38
C THR A 14 3.17 -6.29 -18.85
N ASP A 15 3.59 -7.30 -18.09
CA ASP A 15 3.73 -7.20 -16.61
C ASP A 15 5.05 -6.53 -16.19
N GLN A 16 5.60 -5.65 -17.02
CA GLN A 16 6.75 -4.80 -16.65
C GLN A 16 6.37 -3.81 -15.55
N HIS A 17 5.19 -3.22 -15.68
CA HIS A 17 4.53 -2.43 -14.64
C HIS A 17 3.25 -3.14 -14.22
N ASN A 18 2.74 -2.86 -13.02
CA ASN A 18 1.52 -3.51 -12.58
C ASN A 18 0.39 -3.28 -13.60
N VAL A 19 -0.10 -4.37 -14.18
CA VAL A 19 -1.05 -4.36 -15.30
C VAL A 19 -2.34 -3.64 -14.94
N VAL A 20 -2.86 -3.85 -13.74
CA VAL A 20 -4.11 -3.21 -13.28
C VAL A 20 -3.96 -1.70 -13.28
N LEU A 21 -2.82 -1.19 -12.80
CA LEU A 21 -2.53 0.23 -12.76
C LEU A 21 -2.34 0.80 -14.18
N THR A 22 -1.66 0.06 -15.05
CA THR A 22 -1.47 0.43 -16.46
C THR A 22 -2.79 0.55 -17.19
N VAL A 23 -3.69 -0.43 -17.02
CA VAL A 23 -5.03 -0.40 -17.61
C VAL A 23 -5.85 0.78 -17.08
N PHE A 24 -5.81 1.01 -15.76
CA PHE A 24 -6.53 2.13 -15.15
C PHE A 24 -6.03 3.49 -15.68
N TYR A 25 -4.72 3.70 -15.73
CA TYR A 25 -4.15 4.96 -16.23
C TYR A 25 -4.43 5.15 -17.71
N GLY A 26 -4.27 4.09 -18.50
CA GLY A 26 -4.59 4.12 -19.94
C GLY A 26 -6.06 4.45 -20.20
N ALA A 27 -6.97 3.81 -19.47
CA ALA A 27 -8.41 4.08 -19.60
C ALA A 27 -8.76 5.54 -19.25
N MET A 28 -8.18 6.08 -18.16
CA MET A 28 -8.43 7.47 -17.74
C MET A 28 -7.92 8.49 -18.77
N VAL A 29 -6.70 8.27 -19.30
CA VAL A 29 -6.14 9.16 -20.32
C VAL A 29 -6.93 9.07 -21.63
N THR A 30 -7.31 7.86 -22.05
CA THR A 30 -8.13 7.65 -23.25
C THR A 30 -9.50 8.30 -23.12
N PHE A 31 -10.16 8.14 -21.98
CA PHE A 31 -11.44 8.78 -21.70
C PHE A 31 -11.34 10.31 -21.73
N ALA A 32 -10.33 10.87 -21.07
CA ALA A 32 -10.11 12.31 -21.07
C ALA A 32 -9.81 12.84 -22.48
N ARG A 33 -9.03 12.10 -23.27
CA ARG A 33 -8.76 12.45 -24.68
C ARG A 33 -10.03 12.47 -25.53
N HIS A 34 -10.94 11.51 -25.32
CA HIS A 34 -12.23 11.52 -26.04
C HIS A 34 -13.10 12.73 -25.69
N LEU A 35 -13.03 13.21 -24.45
CA LEU A 35 -13.83 14.37 -24.00
C LEU A 35 -13.22 15.72 -24.38
N THR A 36 -11.89 15.83 -24.30
CA THR A 36 -11.20 17.14 -24.39
C THR A 36 -10.31 17.28 -25.62
N GLY A 37 -10.06 16.19 -26.35
CA GLY A 37 -9.11 16.16 -27.46
C GLY A 37 -7.63 16.11 -26.99
N SER A 38 -7.33 16.21 -25.70
CA SER A 38 -5.96 16.23 -25.17
C SER A 38 -5.71 15.13 -24.13
N ASN A 39 -4.51 14.59 -24.12
CA ASN A 39 -4.03 13.67 -23.09
C ASN A 39 -3.74 14.39 -21.77
N ASP A 40 -3.42 15.69 -21.81
CA ASP A 40 -3.01 16.48 -20.63
C ASP A 40 -4.11 16.53 -19.58
N ALA A 41 -5.38 16.64 -20.01
CA ALA A 41 -6.52 16.60 -19.11
C ALA A 41 -6.58 15.29 -18.31
N GLY A 42 -6.26 14.15 -18.94
CA GLY A 42 -6.19 12.84 -18.28
C GLY A 42 -5.06 12.77 -17.26
N ILE A 43 -3.89 13.28 -17.61
CA ILE A 43 -2.71 13.31 -16.72
C ILE A 43 -2.98 14.20 -15.51
N VAL A 44 -3.54 15.40 -15.71
CA VAL A 44 -3.90 16.31 -14.62
C VAL A 44 -4.95 15.68 -13.69
N THR A 45 -5.94 15.01 -14.26
CA THR A 45 -6.97 14.30 -13.48
C THR A 45 -6.36 13.18 -12.64
N LEU A 46 -5.45 12.39 -13.20
CA LEU A 46 -4.74 11.33 -12.46
C LEU A 46 -3.88 11.92 -11.33
N ALA A 47 -3.17 13.03 -11.58
CA ALA A 47 -2.40 13.71 -10.55
C ALA A 47 -3.30 14.24 -9.41
N ALA A 48 -4.45 14.81 -9.75
CA ALA A 48 -5.42 15.27 -8.77
C ALA A 48 -5.99 14.10 -7.94
N LEU A 49 -6.35 12.98 -8.57
CA LEU A 49 -6.84 11.78 -7.87
C LEU A 49 -5.76 11.20 -6.95
N GLN A 50 -4.51 11.13 -7.40
CA GLN A 50 -3.41 10.66 -6.56
C GLN A 50 -3.18 11.59 -5.36
N THR A 51 -3.25 12.91 -5.57
CA THR A 51 -3.13 13.90 -4.47
C THR A 51 -4.26 13.73 -3.45
N LEU A 52 -5.50 13.60 -3.90
CA LEU A 52 -6.65 13.35 -3.02
C LEU A 52 -6.49 12.03 -2.24
N PHE A 53 -6.03 10.98 -2.91
CA PHE A 53 -5.74 9.69 -2.28
C PHE A 53 -4.63 9.82 -1.22
N ALA A 54 -3.55 10.54 -1.53
CA ALA A 54 -2.46 10.79 -0.60
C ALA A 54 -2.93 11.54 0.66
N VAL A 55 -3.70 12.61 0.47
CA VAL A 55 -4.31 13.37 1.58
C VAL A 55 -5.21 12.48 2.43
N PHE A 56 -6.06 11.67 1.79
CA PHE A 56 -6.90 10.70 2.49
C PHE A 56 -6.07 9.70 3.31
N CYS A 57 -5.03 9.10 2.73
CA CYS A 57 -4.18 8.13 3.42
C CYS A 57 -3.46 8.74 4.63
N CYS A 58 -2.88 9.93 4.45
CA CYS A 58 -2.19 10.64 5.52
C CYS A 58 -3.15 11.06 6.64
N ALA A 59 -4.32 11.60 6.30
CA ALA A 59 -5.34 12.01 7.27
C ALA A 59 -5.90 10.81 8.04
N ALA A 60 -6.19 9.70 7.33
CA ALA A 60 -6.67 8.47 7.94
C ALA A 60 -5.64 7.84 8.89
N ALA A 61 -4.35 7.89 8.52
CA ALA A 61 -3.26 7.41 9.36
C ALA A 61 -3.08 8.32 10.59
N ALA A 62 -2.98 9.63 10.38
CA ALA A 62 -2.84 10.61 11.45
C ALA A 62 -3.98 10.48 12.48
N ASN A 63 -5.22 10.37 12.01
CA ASN A 63 -6.38 10.20 12.89
C ASN A 63 -6.26 8.95 13.77
N ARG A 64 -5.81 7.82 13.22
CA ARG A 64 -5.64 6.56 13.97
C ARG A 64 -4.52 6.68 15.00
N PHE A 65 -3.36 7.22 14.62
CA PHE A 65 -2.24 7.39 15.54
C PHE A 65 -2.53 8.38 16.66
N LEU A 66 -3.23 9.48 16.36
CA LEU A 66 -3.55 10.53 17.32
C LEU A 66 -4.63 10.11 18.32
N ASN A 67 -5.58 9.29 17.88
CA ASN A 67 -6.67 8.83 18.74
C ASN A 67 -6.30 7.60 19.59
N ARG A 68 -5.21 6.91 19.24
CA ARG A 68 -4.72 5.71 19.95
C ARG A 68 -3.19 5.71 20.02
N PRO A 69 -2.57 6.66 20.74
CA PRO A 69 -1.12 6.74 20.80
C PRO A 69 -0.53 5.51 21.52
N TRP A 70 0.52 4.95 20.91
CA TRP A 70 1.29 3.85 21.49
C TRP A 70 2.00 4.28 22.78
N ILE A 71 2.54 5.50 22.76
CA ILE A 71 3.31 6.06 23.86
C ILE A 71 2.37 6.89 24.70
N GLY A 72 2.09 6.46 25.86
CA GLY A 72 1.52 7.38 26.76
C GLY A 72 0.41 6.88 27.63
N LYS A 73 0.80 6.87 28.82
CA LYS A 73 0.01 6.86 30.04
C LYS A 73 -0.63 5.53 30.38
N THR A 74 0.01 4.89 31.32
CA THR A 74 -0.70 4.15 32.35
C THR A 74 -2.08 4.75 32.52
N ALA A 75 -3.09 3.95 32.25
CA ALA A 75 -4.48 4.31 32.45
C ALA A 75 -4.66 4.77 33.90
N THR A 76 -4.52 6.06 34.12
CA THR A 76 -5.14 6.72 35.26
C THR A 76 -6.64 6.73 34.95
N ASP A 77 -7.42 6.29 35.86
CA ASP A 77 -8.85 6.05 35.96
C ASP A 77 -9.87 6.87 35.14
N SER A 78 -9.47 7.40 34.00
CA SER A 78 -10.35 8.16 33.12
C SER A 78 -11.07 7.20 32.15
N ALA A 79 -12.40 7.25 32.15
CA ALA A 79 -13.25 6.48 31.26
C ALA A 79 -13.05 6.76 29.75
N ALA A 80 -12.27 7.78 29.39
CA ALA A 80 -11.99 8.16 28.01
C ALA A 80 -10.69 7.51 27.49
N PRO A 81 -10.65 7.02 26.25
CA PRO A 81 -9.41 6.49 25.65
C PRO A 81 -8.35 7.60 25.62
N PRO A 82 -7.06 7.25 25.87
CA PRO A 82 -5.98 8.20 25.83
C PRO A 82 -5.89 8.82 24.43
N GLN A 83 -5.90 10.14 24.37
CA GLN A 83 -5.73 10.89 23.11
C GLN A 83 -4.38 11.60 23.13
N ALA A 84 -3.79 11.76 21.95
CA ALA A 84 -2.58 12.54 21.80
C ALA A 84 -2.82 14.01 22.18
N GLY A 85 -1.88 14.61 22.89
CA GLY A 85 -1.93 16.02 23.25
C GLY A 85 -1.88 16.94 22.02
N GLY A 86 -2.28 18.22 22.20
CA GLY A 86 -2.33 19.19 21.11
C GLY A 86 -1.00 19.38 20.38
N LEU A 87 0.12 19.36 21.11
CA LEU A 87 1.46 19.46 20.51
C LEU A 87 1.77 18.26 19.58
N ALA A 88 1.47 17.04 20.00
CA ALA A 88 1.69 15.86 19.17
C ALA A 88 0.84 15.89 17.89
N ARG A 89 -0.42 16.36 18.00
CA ARG A 89 -1.29 16.58 16.84
C ARG A 89 -0.71 17.60 15.88
N PHE A 90 -0.26 18.72 16.40
CA PHE A 90 0.36 19.78 15.61
C PHE A 90 1.63 19.26 14.90
N LEU A 91 2.52 18.58 15.61
CA LEU A 91 3.78 18.07 15.04
C LEU A 91 3.54 17.04 13.93
N ILE A 92 2.57 16.12 14.08
CA ILE A 92 2.23 15.13 13.04
C ILE A 92 1.65 15.81 11.80
N LEU A 93 0.74 16.78 11.99
CA LEU A 93 0.18 17.52 10.87
C LEU A 93 1.24 18.36 10.17
N LEU A 94 2.09 19.04 10.94
CA LEU A 94 3.21 19.82 10.40
C LEU A 94 4.18 18.92 9.61
N PHE A 95 4.49 17.72 10.11
CA PHE A 95 5.32 16.77 9.39
C PHE A 95 4.75 16.43 8.00
N PHE A 96 3.47 16.08 7.91
CA PHE A 96 2.86 15.78 6.62
C PHE A 96 2.76 16.99 5.69
N MET A 97 2.62 18.20 6.24
CA MET A 97 2.55 19.42 5.43
C MET A 97 3.91 19.88 4.91
N VAL A 98 4.96 19.70 5.70
CA VAL A 98 6.28 20.30 5.41
C VAL A 98 7.27 19.27 4.87
N CYS A 99 7.04 17.96 5.06
CA CYS A 99 7.93 16.93 4.55
C CYS A 99 8.02 16.98 3.01
N PRO A 100 9.16 17.38 2.44
CA PRO A 100 9.27 17.56 0.98
C PRO A 100 9.00 16.26 0.23
N LEU A 101 9.44 15.12 0.79
CA LEU A 101 9.22 13.81 0.19
C LEU A 101 7.71 13.49 0.07
N ALA A 102 6.93 13.80 1.11
CA ALA A 102 5.49 13.60 1.07
C ALA A 102 4.83 14.52 0.03
N VAL A 103 5.18 15.81 0.04
CA VAL A 103 4.61 16.81 -0.87
C VAL A 103 4.94 16.50 -2.33
N PHE A 104 6.21 16.24 -2.66
CA PHE A 104 6.60 15.92 -4.04
C PHE A 104 6.01 14.58 -4.51
N SER A 105 5.86 13.61 -3.62
CA SER A 105 5.25 12.33 -3.94
C SER A 105 3.77 12.45 -4.33
N THR A 106 3.04 13.47 -3.83
CA THR A 106 1.62 13.65 -4.19
C THR A 106 1.44 14.00 -5.67
N ILE A 107 2.40 14.70 -6.28
CA ILE A 107 2.34 15.19 -7.66
C ILE A 107 2.93 14.17 -8.64
N SER A 108 3.78 13.27 -8.17
CA SER A 108 4.46 12.28 -9.01
C SER A 108 3.55 11.12 -9.37
N ILE A 109 3.09 11.07 -10.63
CA ILE A 109 2.25 9.99 -11.16
C ILE A 109 3.10 8.75 -11.44
N THR A 110 3.54 8.08 -10.39
CA THR A 110 4.29 6.83 -10.49
C THR A 110 3.76 5.79 -9.49
N LYS A 111 4.12 4.53 -9.72
CA LYS A 111 3.72 3.42 -8.84
C LYS A 111 4.24 3.57 -7.41
N SER A 112 5.44 4.15 -7.22
CA SER A 112 6.12 4.20 -5.92
C SER A 112 5.43 5.10 -4.89
N PRO A 113 5.03 6.34 -5.21
CA PRO A 113 4.23 7.14 -4.30
C PRO A 113 2.87 6.52 -3.95
N LEU A 114 2.18 5.95 -4.94
CA LEU A 114 0.90 5.29 -4.70
C LEU A 114 1.06 4.12 -3.71
N PHE A 115 2.13 3.34 -3.87
CA PHE A 115 2.49 2.29 -2.91
C PHE A 115 2.78 2.86 -1.53
N ALA A 116 3.59 3.92 -1.43
CA ALA A 116 3.96 4.52 -0.15
C ALA A 116 2.73 5.02 0.63
N PHE A 117 1.80 5.72 -0.02
CA PHE A 117 0.57 6.19 0.61
C PHE A 117 -0.36 5.04 0.99
N SER A 118 -0.53 4.04 0.13
CA SER A 118 -1.34 2.86 0.46
C SER A 118 -0.73 2.06 1.61
N PHE A 119 0.60 1.97 1.69
CA PHE A 119 1.31 1.34 2.81
C PHE A 119 1.09 2.10 4.12
N VAL A 120 1.17 3.43 4.12
CA VAL A 120 0.89 4.26 5.31
C VAL A 120 -0.55 4.04 5.80
N TRP A 121 -1.51 4.03 4.88
CA TRP A 121 -2.90 3.75 5.22
C TRP A 121 -3.08 2.34 5.78
N TRP A 122 -2.57 1.33 5.09
CA TRP A 122 -2.60 -0.07 5.49
C TRP A 122 -1.95 -0.30 6.87
N PHE A 123 -0.76 0.27 7.08
CA PHE A 123 -0.06 0.19 8.36
C PHE A 123 -0.86 0.83 9.50
N SER A 124 -1.53 1.94 9.25
CA SER A 124 -2.36 2.60 10.24
C SER A 124 -3.57 1.74 10.67
N VAL A 125 -4.17 1.02 9.73
CA VAL A 125 -5.28 0.10 10.04
C VAL A 125 -4.76 -1.12 10.81
N TRP A 126 -3.61 -1.65 10.42
CA TRP A 126 -2.97 -2.73 11.15
C TRP A 126 -2.57 -2.29 12.57
N TYR A 127 -2.04 -1.09 12.73
CA TYR A 127 -1.77 -0.49 14.04
C TYR A 127 -3.03 -0.45 14.92
N GLU A 128 -4.16 -0.02 14.38
CA GLU A 128 -5.45 -0.04 15.08
C GLU A 128 -5.84 -1.46 15.51
N LEU A 129 -5.64 -2.45 14.63
CA LEU A 129 -5.92 -3.85 14.92
C LEU A 129 -5.05 -4.38 16.07
N VAL A 130 -3.76 -4.06 16.06
CA VAL A 130 -2.82 -4.45 17.14
C VAL A 130 -3.19 -3.81 18.47
N GLN A 131 -3.59 -2.55 18.47
CA GLN A 131 -4.05 -1.85 19.67
C GLN A 131 -5.32 -2.48 20.29
N THR A 132 -6.19 -3.02 19.46
CA THR A 132 -7.37 -3.75 19.95
C THR A 132 -7.04 -5.16 20.46
N TRP A 133 -5.86 -5.69 20.13
CA TRP A 133 -5.40 -7.00 20.56
C TRP A 133 -4.84 -6.99 21.99
N HIS A 134 -4.22 -5.90 22.40
CA HIS A 134 -3.78 -5.77 23.78
C HIS A 134 -5.00 -5.37 24.63
N PRO A 135 -5.60 -6.30 25.38
CA PRO A 135 -6.61 -5.91 26.35
C PRO A 135 -5.95 -4.88 27.27
N ALA A 136 -6.54 -3.70 27.33
CA ALA A 136 -6.07 -2.62 28.15
C ALA A 136 -5.81 -3.13 29.58
N GLY A 137 -4.54 -3.21 29.92
CA GLY A 137 -4.10 -3.49 31.28
C GLY A 137 -4.40 -4.91 31.77
N THR A 138 -3.39 -5.64 32.03
CA THR A 138 -3.36 -6.52 33.21
C THR A 138 -3.67 -5.65 34.45
N ARG A 139 -4.93 -5.24 34.56
CA ARG A 139 -5.42 -4.68 35.83
C ARG A 139 -5.31 -5.81 36.86
N LYS A 140 -4.34 -5.70 37.74
CA LYS A 140 -4.25 -6.43 38.97
C LYS A 140 -5.42 -6.03 39.92
N HIS A 141 -6.64 -6.17 39.47
CA HIS A 141 -7.80 -6.15 40.34
C HIS A 141 -8.56 -7.46 40.16
N PRO A 142 -8.56 -8.32 41.22
CA PRO A 142 -9.05 -9.69 41.14
C PRO A 142 -10.57 -9.83 41.29
N GLN A 143 -11.38 -8.80 41.03
CA GLN A 143 -12.78 -8.87 41.44
C GLN A 143 -13.84 -8.79 40.33
N THR A 144 -13.45 -8.81 39.09
CA THR A 144 -14.47 -9.01 38.02
C THR A 144 -13.92 -9.98 36.99
N PRO A 145 -14.57 -11.12 36.71
CA PRO A 145 -14.20 -11.94 35.59
C PRO A 145 -14.54 -11.12 34.32
N ALA A 146 -13.55 -10.38 33.84
CA ALA A 146 -13.63 -9.77 32.52
C ALA A 146 -13.69 -10.93 31.53
N ILE A 147 -14.89 -11.31 31.14
CA ILE A 147 -15.13 -12.05 29.91
C ILE A 147 -14.53 -11.15 28.83
N ALA A 148 -13.30 -11.48 28.44
CA ALA A 148 -12.62 -10.81 27.34
C ALA A 148 -13.42 -11.12 26.07
N THR A 149 -14.49 -10.36 25.85
CA THR A 149 -15.19 -10.37 24.57
C THR A 149 -14.16 -9.99 23.52
N PRO A 150 -13.94 -10.81 22.49
CA PRO A 150 -13.05 -10.45 21.41
C PRO A 150 -13.54 -9.11 20.85
N VAL A 151 -12.73 -8.07 21.02
CA VAL A 151 -13.08 -6.75 20.49
C VAL A 151 -13.06 -6.89 18.96
N HIS A 152 -14.24 -7.00 18.38
CA HIS A 152 -14.38 -7.05 16.94
C HIS A 152 -13.91 -5.73 16.35
N LEU A 153 -13.08 -5.83 15.32
CA LEU A 153 -12.70 -4.66 14.55
C LEU A 153 -13.97 -3.99 14.00
N PRO A 154 -14.15 -2.68 14.15
CA PRO A 154 -15.33 -2.02 13.59
C PRO A 154 -15.39 -2.24 12.07
N ARG A 155 -16.58 -2.40 11.54
CA ARG A 155 -16.79 -2.76 10.12
C ARG A 155 -16.05 -1.84 9.16
N HIS A 156 -16.02 -0.53 9.45
CA HIS A 156 -15.31 0.43 8.61
C HIS A 156 -13.78 0.21 8.59
N SER A 157 -13.17 -0.14 9.72
CA SER A 157 -11.74 -0.46 9.78
C SER A 157 -11.42 -1.78 9.10
N PHE A 158 -12.33 -2.76 9.16
CA PHE A 158 -12.18 -4.01 8.43
C PHE A 158 -12.24 -3.81 6.91
N ILE A 159 -13.22 -3.04 6.43
CA ILE A 159 -13.31 -2.66 5.01
C ILE A 159 -12.08 -1.86 4.58
N ALA A 160 -11.66 -0.89 5.40
CA ALA A 160 -10.45 -0.11 5.14
C ALA A 160 -9.20 -1.00 5.03
N PHE A 161 -9.11 -2.07 5.82
CA PHE A 161 -8.01 -3.02 5.76
C PHE A 161 -7.97 -3.80 4.44
N ILE A 162 -9.13 -4.30 3.99
CA ILE A 162 -9.25 -4.98 2.68
C ILE A 162 -8.88 -4.03 1.55
N LEU A 163 -9.42 -2.81 1.55
CA LEU A 163 -9.17 -1.82 0.50
C LEU A 163 -7.70 -1.38 0.48
N ALA A 164 -7.11 -1.09 1.64
CA ALA A 164 -5.72 -0.69 1.74
C ALA A 164 -4.78 -1.81 1.25
N THR A 165 -5.06 -3.07 1.63
CA THR A 165 -4.34 -4.25 1.15
C THR A 165 -4.45 -4.38 -0.37
N SER A 166 -5.64 -4.22 -0.92
CA SER A 166 -5.88 -4.33 -2.37
C SER A 166 -5.14 -3.25 -3.15
N VAL A 167 -5.21 -1.99 -2.71
CA VAL A 167 -4.50 -0.88 -3.36
C VAL A 167 -2.99 -1.06 -3.26
N MET A 168 -2.48 -1.53 -2.13
CA MET A 168 -1.06 -1.82 -1.95
C MET A 168 -0.57 -2.91 -2.91
N LEU A 169 -1.34 -3.99 -3.09
CA LEU A 169 -1.04 -5.08 -4.03
C LEU A 169 -1.08 -4.62 -5.49
N ILE A 170 -2.03 -3.74 -5.83
CA ILE A 170 -2.16 -3.17 -7.17
C ILE A 170 -1.03 -2.18 -7.46
N SER A 171 -0.52 -1.46 -6.47
CA SER A 171 0.49 -0.42 -6.67
C SER A 171 1.91 -0.98 -6.79
N ALA A 172 2.23 -2.11 -6.15
CA ALA A 172 3.57 -2.68 -6.19
C ALA A 172 3.57 -4.20 -6.36
N LYS A 173 4.32 -4.67 -7.36
CA LYS A 173 4.46 -6.10 -7.68
C LYS A 173 4.95 -6.95 -6.50
N TYR A 174 5.81 -6.39 -5.67
CA TYR A 174 6.41 -7.09 -4.53
C TYR A 174 5.68 -6.88 -3.19
N ALA A 175 4.54 -6.17 -3.19
CA ALA A 175 3.76 -5.91 -1.97
C ALA A 175 3.29 -7.20 -1.28
N TRP A 176 3.07 -8.26 -2.04
CA TRP A 176 2.62 -9.54 -1.51
C TRP A 176 3.63 -10.19 -0.53
N TYR A 177 4.94 -9.91 -0.67
CA TYR A 177 5.94 -10.40 0.31
C TYR A 177 5.72 -9.77 1.69
N ILE A 178 5.41 -8.47 1.73
CA ILE A 178 5.13 -7.74 2.98
C ILE A 178 3.87 -8.33 3.63
N ILE A 179 2.83 -8.57 2.83
CA ILE A 179 1.57 -9.13 3.31
C ILE A 179 1.75 -10.58 3.77
N ALA A 180 2.51 -11.39 3.03
CA ALA A 180 2.81 -12.76 3.42
C ALA A 180 3.55 -12.81 4.77
N LEU A 181 4.58 -11.97 4.94
CA LEU A 181 5.29 -11.85 6.21
C LEU A 181 4.34 -11.44 7.34
N GLN A 182 3.46 -10.48 7.07
CA GLN A 182 2.50 -10.05 8.08
C GLN A 182 1.50 -11.15 8.44
N ILE A 183 0.99 -11.92 7.48
CA ILE A 183 0.10 -13.04 7.76
C ILE A 183 0.78 -14.03 8.71
N VAL A 184 2.04 -14.37 8.42
CA VAL A 184 2.82 -15.29 9.27
C VAL A 184 2.97 -14.73 10.69
N LEU A 185 3.40 -13.46 10.82
CA LEU A 185 3.56 -12.82 12.12
C LEU A 185 2.23 -12.70 12.88
N ALA A 186 1.14 -12.35 12.19
CA ALA A 186 -0.18 -12.23 12.77
C ALA A 186 -0.72 -13.59 13.24
N LEU A 187 -0.51 -14.65 12.48
CA LEU A 187 -0.93 -16.01 12.88
C LEU A 187 -0.13 -16.53 14.08
N ILE A 188 1.13 -16.14 14.21
CA ILE A 188 1.94 -16.48 15.38
C ILE A 188 1.46 -15.70 16.61
N ALA A 189 1.26 -14.39 16.46
CA ALA A 189 0.95 -13.48 17.54
C ALA A 189 -0.53 -13.52 17.99
N ASP A 190 -1.46 -13.69 17.05
CA ASP A 190 -2.91 -13.61 17.29
C ASP A 190 -3.70 -14.66 16.49
N ARG A 191 -3.57 -15.91 16.90
CA ARG A 191 -4.29 -17.04 16.28
C ARG A 191 -5.81 -16.90 16.36
N LYS A 192 -6.33 -16.16 17.34
CA LYS A 192 -7.79 -16.04 17.55
C LYS A 192 -8.50 -15.29 16.43
N ARG A 193 -7.79 -14.40 15.73
CA ARG A 193 -8.34 -13.57 14.63
C ARG A 193 -7.93 -14.06 13.25
N TRP A 194 -7.55 -15.31 13.11
CA TRP A 194 -7.11 -15.88 11.84
C TRP A 194 -8.07 -15.59 10.67
N ALA A 195 -9.39 -15.64 10.93
CA ALA A 195 -10.40 -15.33 9.90
C ALA A 195 -10.29 -13.88 9.37
N THR A 196 -9.99 -12.92 10.26
CA THR A 196 -9.75 -11.52 9.85
C THR A 196 -8.55 -11.41 8.92
N TYR A 197 -7.45 -12.10 9.24
CA TYR A 197 -6.24 -12.08 8.41
C TYR A 197 -6.45 -12.80 7.08
N VAL A 198 -7.16 -13.92 7.07
CA VAL A 198 -7.50 -14.63 5.84
C VAL A 198 -8.36 -13.74 4.94
N VAL A 199 -9.43 -13.16 5.45
CA VAL A 199 -10.35 -12.36 4.63
C VAL A 199 -9.73 -11.04 4.20
N ALA A 200 -9.00 -10.34 5.07
CA ALA A 200 -8.49 -9.01 4.77
C ALA A 200 -7.13 -9.00 4.05
N LEU A 201 -6.34 -10.05 4.17
CA LEU A 201 -5.00 -10.13 3.61
C LEU A 201 -4.87 -11.23 2.55
N LEU A 202 -5.22 -12.48 2.90
CA LEU A 202 -4.98 -13.62 2.02
C LEU A 202 -5.90 -13.60 0.79
N ILE A 203 -7.20 -13.35 0.96
CA ILE A 203 -8.14 -13.33 -0.16
C ILE A 203 -7.76 -12.25 -1.19
N PRO A 204 -7.54 -10.96 -0.84
CA PRO A 204 -7.09 -9.96 -1.81
C PRO A 204 -5.77 -10.36 -2.48
N THR A 205 -4.82 -10.95 -1.73
CA THR A 205 -3.54 -11.39 -2.29
C THR A 205 -3.73 -12.49 -3.33
N VAL A 206 -4.53 -13.51 -3.03
CA VAL A 206 -4.79 -14.62 -3.96
C VAL A 206 -5.55 -14.13 -5.19
N LEU A 207 -6.54 -13.25 -5.02
CA LEU A 207 -7.32 -12.73 -6.14
C LEU A 207 -6.48 -11.85 -7.08
N ILE A 208 -5.71 -10.92 -6.52
CA ILE A 208 -4.95 -9.95 -7.33
C ILE A 208 -3.70 -10.62 -7.91
N HIS A 209 -2.86 -11.21 -7.06
CA HIS A 209 -1.61 -11.83 -7.52
C HIS A 209 -1.87 -13.10 -8.32
N GLY A 210 -2.78 -13.95 -7.88
CA GLY A 210 -3.19 -15.16 -8.58
C GLY A 210 -3.87 -14.85 -9.92
N GLY A 211 -4.73 -13.83 -9.97
CA GLY A 211 -5.37 -13.37 -11.21
C GLY A 211 -4.37 -12.87 -12.24
N ILE A 212 -3.38 -12.08 -11.83
CA ILE A 212 -2.29 -11.62 -12.71
C ILE A 212 -1.45 -12.82 -13.19
N SER A 213 -1.07 -13.72 -12.29
CA SER A 213 -0.29 -14.92 -12.63
C SER A 213 -1.05 -15.84 -13.60
N PHE A 214 -2.35 -15.98 -13.41
CA PHE A 214 -3.21 -16.73 -14.33
C PHE A 214 -3.29 -16.04 -15.70
N ALA A 215 -3.42 -14.72 -15.76
CA ALA A 215 -3.46 -13.97 -17.02
C ALA A 215 -2.12 -14.08 -17.78
N ILE A 216 -0.99 -14.14 -17.07
CA ILE A 216 0.33 -14.38 -17.68
C ILE A 216 0.42 -15.83 -18.21
N SER A 217 0.01 -16.81 -17.43
CA SER A 217 0.07 -18.22 -17.83
C SER A 217 -0.87 -18.56 -19.01
N SER A 218 -1.99 -17.86 -19.12
CA SER A 218 -2.93 -17.98 -20.25
C SER A 218 -2.47 -17.26 -21.52
N GLY A 219 -1.38 -16.49 -21.48
CA GLY A 219 -0.87 -15.70 -22.59
C GLY A 219 -1.63 -14.39 -22.87
N ALA A 220 -2.60 -14.03 -22.01
CA ALA A 220 -3.32 -12.77 -22.10
C ALA A 220 -2.44 -11.55 -21.79
N ILE A 221 -1.40 -11.76 -21.00
CA ILE A 221 -0.41 -10.75 -20.60
C ILE A 221 0.98 -11.34 -20.80
N ILE A 222 1.87 -10.56 -21.37
CA ILE A 222 3.27 -10.97 -21.52
C ILE A 222 3.98 -10.78 -20.19
N GLY A 223 4.65 -11.83 -19.69
CA GLY A 223 5.44 -11.76 -18.46
C GLY A 223 6.52 -10.68 -18.56
N GLY A 224 6.64 -9.86 -17.52
CA GLY A 224 7.66 -8.81 -17.46
C GLY A 224 9.07 -9.37 -17.39
N ASP A 225 10.00 -8.73 -18.10
CA ASP A 225 11.41 -9.09 -18.05
C ASP A 225 12.00 -8.64 -16.68
N PRO A 226 12.85 -9.45 -16.02
CA PRO A 226 13.52 -9.09 -14.76
C PRO A 226 14.56 -7.97 -14.91
N ILE A 227 14.48 -7.18 -15.96
CA ILE A 227 15.41 -6.08 -16.27
C ILE A 227 15.53 -5.06 -15.13
N GLU A 228 14.43 -4.81 -14.41
CA GLU A 228 14.45 -3.90 -13.24
C GLU A 228 15.34 -4.43 -12.09
N SER A 229 15.39 -5.74 -11.91
CA SER A 229 16.27 -6.36 -10.89
C SER A 229 17.72 -6.45 -11.34
N ARG A 230 17.96 -6.38 -12.65
CA ARG A 230 19.28 -6.43 -13.26
C ARG A 230 19.84 -5.05 -13.66
N GLY A 231 19.10 -3.99 -13.41
CA GLY A 231 19.44 -2.64 -13.83
C GLY A 231 20.84 -2.18 -13.37
N VAL A 232 21.21 -2.49 -12.12
CA VAL A 232 22.56 -2.17 -11.60
C VAL A 232 23.65 -2.95 -12.33
N GLN A 233 23.42 -4.24 -12.58
CA GLN A 233 24.36 -5.11 -13.29
C GLN A 233 24.55 -4.66 -14.73
N LEU A 234 23.47 -4.32 -15.43
CA LEU A 234 23.51 -3.80 -16.79
C LEU A 234 24.22 -2.44 -16.87
N GLN A 235 24.00 -1.55 -15.90
CA GLN A 235 24.72 -0.29 -15.81
C GLN A 235 26.22 -0.50 -15.55
N MET A 236 26.60 -1.47 -14.74
CA MET A 236 28.00 -1.82 -14.52
C MET A 236 28.65 -2.34 -15.81
N ILE A 237 27.98 -3.25 -16.52
CA ILE A 237 28.45 -3.78 -17.81
C ILE A 237 28.60 -2.63 -18.83
N ALA A 238 27.59 -1.77 -18.96
CA ALA A 238 27.63 -0.63 -19.86
C ALA A 238 28.78 0.33 -19.54
N ARG A 239 29.07 0.60 -18.27
CA ARG A 239 30.22 1.43 -17.84
C ARG A 239 31.55 0.77 -18.14
N VAL A 240 31.68 -0.55 -17.99
CA VAL A 240 32.89 -1.29 -18.35
C VAL A 240 33.10 -1.24 -19.86
N ALA A 241 32.06 -1.49 -20.65
CA ALA A 241 32.13 -1.38 -22.12
C ALA A 241 32.50 0.01 -22.60
N GLN A 242 31.99 1.07 -21.97
CA GLN A 242 32.37 2.44 -22.29
C GLN A 242 33.84 2.77 -21.96
N ARG A 243 34.41 2.15 -20.92
CA ARG A 243 35.79 2.39 -20.50
C ARG A 243 36.83 1.54 -21.27
N ASN A 244 36.40 0.39 -21.75
CA ASN A 244 37.24 -0.54 -22.50
C ASN A 244 36.54 -0.95 -23.80
N PRO A 245 36.43 -0.05 -24.81
CA PRO A 245 35.70 -0.37 -26.05
C PRO A 245 36.33 -1.52 -26.83
N ASP A 246 37.64 -1.77 -26.66
CA ASP A 246 38.39 -2.80 -27.35
C ASP A 246 38.51 -4.12 -26.55
N GLY A 247 37.88 -4.21 -25.40
CA GLY A 247 38.03 -5.33 -24.43
C GLY A 247 36.85 -6.24 -24.27
N ILE A 248 35.83 -6.21 -25.19
CA ILE A 248 34.68 -7.09 -25.20
C ILE A 248 34.64 -7.91 -26.46
#